data_b422e10afadda4a7bb89d228a641d239
#
_entry.id   b422e10afadda4a7bb89d228a641d239
#
_cell.length_a   1.000
_cell.length_b   1.000
_cell.length_c   1.000
_cell.angle_alpha   90.00
_cell.angle_beta   90.00
_cell.angle_gamma   90.00
#
_symmetry.space_group_name_H-M   'P 1'
#
loop_
_entity.id
_entity.type
_entity.pdbx_description
1 polymer ?
#
loop_
_entity_poly.entity_id
_entity_poly.type
_entity_poly.pdbx_seq_one_letter_code
_entity_poly.pdbx_strand_id
1 'polypeptide(L)'
;MQYPAFYNNVLGTKFKIVFGYPGGAHIDLAMERGEVEGRGTNPYSSYMATHPTWIPQKLVIPLVQAGIEKEPSLPDVPLIRDLPAKAEDKPLLEFMARASTVGRPLSTTPGVPADRVAALRAAFAATIKDPEFIAAAAQEGLEIRPQSGATIQAIITGLLDAPQDVRERMKVALQPKDEHVVDGPRR
;
A
#
# COMPACT_ATOMS: atom_id res chain seq x y z
N MET A 1 1.11 -5.85 5.45
CA MET A 1 2.47 -5.49 4.99
C MET A 1 3.12 -4.62 6.06
N GLN A 2 4.39 -4.87 6.40
CA GLN A 2 5.02 -4.30 7.59
C GLN A 2 5.94 -3.12 7.22
N TYR A 3 5.36 -2.03 6.74
CA TYR A 3 6.11 -0.83 6.34
C TYR A 3 7.03 -0.26 7.42
N PRO A 4 6.60 -0.12 8.70
CA PRO A 4 7.50 0.41 9.72
C PRO A 4 8.74 -0.46 9.93
N ALA A 5 8.61 -1.80 9.88
CA ALA A 5 9.76 -2.70 9.94
C ALA A 5 10.70 -2.51 8.75
N PHE A 6 10.15 -2.38 7.55
CA PHE A 6 10.93 -2.07 6.35
C PHE A 6 11.71 -0.75 6.50
N TYR A 7 11.06 0.32 6.95
CA TYR A 7 11.73 1.59 7.15
C TYR A 7 12.83 1.51 8.21
N ASN A 8 12.56 0.81 9.33
CA ASN A 8 13.58 0.60 10.36
C ASN A 8 14.80 -0.14 9.82
N ASN A 9 14.57 -1.22 9.05
CA ASN A 9 15.64 -2.08 8.58
C ASN A 9 16.43 -1.52 7.39
N VAL A 10 15.78 -0.73 6.52
CA VAL A 10 16.38 -0.22 5.28
C VAL A 10 16.83 1.24 5.41
N LEU A 11 16.09 2.06 6.12
CA LEU A 11 16.35 3.49 6.24
C LEU A 11 16.88 3.90 7.63
N GLY A 12 16.98 2.94 8.57
CA GLY A 12 17.48 3.21 9.91
C GLY A 12 16.52 4.06 10.77
N THR A 13 15.24 4.09 10.45
CA THR A 13 14.24 4.71 11.31
C THR A 13 14.08 3.93 12.62
N LYS A 14 13.40 4.49 13.60
CA LYS A 14 13.25 3.88 14.94
C LYS A 14 11.79 3.79 15.37
N PHE A 15 10.92 3.40 14.43
CA PHE A 15 9.52 3.20 14.75
C PHE A 15 9.35 2.10 15.80
N LYS A 16 8.58 2.35 16.83
CA LYS A 16 8.06 1.32 17.72
C LYS A 16 6.79 0.75 17.10
N ILE A 17 6.73 -0.57 17.01
CA ILE A 17 5.68 -1.28 16.24
C ILE A 17 4.73 -1.96 17.22
N VAL A 18 3.49 -1.52 17.24
CA VAL A 18 2.43 -2.08 18.05
C VAL A 18 1.55 -2.98 17.17
N PHE A 19 1.39 -4.22 17.58
CA PHE A 19 0.54 -5.21 16.89
C PHE A 19 -0.74 -5.51 17.68
N GLY A 20 -1.63 -6.27 17.06
CA GLY A 20 -2.81 -6.82 17.74
C GLY A 20 -4.11 -6.06 17.49
N TYR A 21 -4.09 -4.98 16.73
CA TYR A 21 -5.32 -4.29 16.33
C TYR A 21 -6.13 -5.14 15.33
N PRO A 22 -7.44 -5.35 15.55
CA PRO A 22 -8.27 -6.20 14.69
C PRO A 22 -8.46 -5.66 13.27
N GLY A 23 -8.27 -4.35 13.06
CA GLY A 23 -8.46 -3.71 11.77
C GLY A 23 -8.13 -2.22 11.77
N GLY A 24 -8.23 -1.61 10.59
CA GLY A 24 -7.84 -0.21 10.38
C GLY A 24 -8.58 0.79 11.27
N ALA A 25 -9.89 0.65 11.42
CA ALA A 25 -10.68 1.53 12.27
C ALA A 25 -10.22 1.53 13.75
N HIS A 26 -9.73 0.38 14.25
CA HIS A 26 -9.19 0.30 15.61
C HIS A 26 -7.85 1.03 15.74
N ILE A 27 -7.04 1.02 14.68
CA ILE A 27 -5.79 1.79 14.66
C ILE A 27 -6.12 3.29 14.60
N ASP A 28 -7.07 3.68 13.78
CA ASP A 28 -7.47 5.06 13.63
C ASP A 28 -8.00 5.61 14.97
N LEU A 29 -8.84 4.84 15.68
CA LEU A 29 -9.30 5.18 17.02
C LEU A 29 -8.16 5.26 18.06
N ALA A 30 -7.17 4.36 17.97
CA ALA A 30 -6.00 4.40 18.84
C ALA A 30 -5.13 5.64 18.58
N MET A 31 -5.03 6.08 17.33
CA MET A 31 -4.39 7.37 16.99
C MET A 31 -5.14 8.55 17.58
N GLU A 32 -6.47 8.59 17.45
CA GLU A 32 -7.31 9.66 18.03
C GLU A 32 -7.17 9.75 19.57
N ARG A 33 -6.99 8.61 20.24
CA ARG A 33 -6.77 8.53 21.69
C ARG A 33 -5.33 8.76 22.14
N GLY A 34 -4.40 8.90 21.19
CA GLY A 34 -2.98 9.02 21.51
C GLY A 34 -2.32 7.74 22.03
N GLU A 35 -2.94 6.57 21.82
CA GLU A 35 -2.36 5.28 22.19
C GLU A 35 -1.20 4.92 21.25
N VAL A 36 -1.28 5.34 19.99
CA VAL A 36 -0.21 5.26 18.98
C VAL A 36 -0.12 6.57 18.21
N GLU A 37 1.10 6.92 17.79
CA GLU A 37 1.38 8.19 17.11
C GLU A 37 1.18 8.12 15.60
N GLY A 38 0.94 6.92 15.05
CA GLY A 38 0.79 6.78 13.62
C GLY A 38 0.36 5.39 13.17
N ARG A 39 0.08 5.31 11.89
CA ARG A 39 -0.32 4.09 11.20
C ARG A 39 0.70 3.74 10.11
N GLY A 40 1.18 2.50 10.10
CA GLY A 40 2.24 2.06 9.22
C GLY A 40 1.92 2.10 7.73
N THR A 41 0.65 1.98 7.36
CA THR A 41 0.16 2.12 5.98
C THR A 41 -1.36 2.26 5.95
N ASN A 42 -1.83 3.05 5.00
CA ASN A 42 -3.24 3.08 4.59
C ASN A 42 -3.31 3.58 3.13
N PRO A 43 -4.16 3.02 2.27
CA PRO A 43 -4.43 3.63 0.97
C PRO A 43 -4.96 5.06 1.15
N TYR A 44 -4.45 6.01 0.34
CA TYR A 44 -4.90 7.39 0.39
C TYR A 44 -6.42 7.51 0.21
N SER A 45 -6.96 6.79 -0.77
CA SER A 45 -8.41 6.73 -1.01
C SER A 45 -9.21 6.23 0.20
N SER A 46 -8.64 5.35 1.03
CA SER A 46 -9.31 4.91 2.26
C SER A 46 -9.36 6.02 3.31
N TYR A 47 -8.31 6.84 3.44
CA TYR A 47 -8.37 8.01 4.32
C TYR A 47 -9.41 9.02 3.83
N MET A 48 -9.45 9.29 2.54
CA MET A 48 -10.41 10.25 1.98
C MET A 48 -11.86 9.77 2.12
N ALA A 49 -12.09 8.46 2.08
CA ALA A 49 -13.43 7.90 2.28
C ALA A 49 -13.86 7.88 3.77
N THR A 50 -12.95 7.57 4.69
CA THR A 50 -13.29 7.40 6.12
C THR A 50 -13.03 8.64 6.95
N HIS A 51 -11.99 9.40 6.65
CA HIS A 51 -11.54 10.58 7.37
C HIS A 51 -11.13 11.71 6.42
N PRO A 52 -12.06 12.27 5.63
CA PRO A 52 -11.74 13.21 4.55
C PRO A 52 -11.07 14.51 5.04
N THR A 53 -11.20 14.84 6.31
CA THR A 53 -10.62 16.05 6.91
C THR A 53 -9.24 15.86 7.52
N TRP A 54 -8.82 14.63 7.79
CA TRP A 54 -7.59 14.38 8.56
C TRP A 54 -6.34 14.93 7.89
N ILE A 55 -6.16 14.66 6.61
CA ILE A 55 -4.98 15.14 5.86
C ILE A 55 -5.09 16.63 5.55
N PRO A 56 -6.22 17.15 5.00
CA PRO A 56 -6.36 18.59 4.73
C PRO A 56 -6.21 19.47 5.98
N GLN A 57 -6.71 19.03 7.13
CA GLN A 57 -6.59 19.76 8.40
C GLN A 57 -5.29 19.44 9.16
N LYS A 58 -4.39 18.63 8.59
CA LYS A 58 -3.10 18.22 9.18
C LYS A 58 -3.25 17.49 10.53
N LEU A 59 -4.38 16.82 10.77
CA LEU A 59 -4.56 15.93 11.92
C LEU A 59 -3.73 14.65 11.74
N VAL A 60 -3.54 14.23 10.49
CA VAL A 60 -2.59 13.19 10.09
C VAL A 60 -1.67 13.76 9.02
N ILE A 61 -0.38 13.52 9.16
CA ILE A 61 0.65 13.97 8.25
C ILE A 61 1.22 12.76 7.52
N PRO A 62 0.98 12.62 6.19
CA PRO A 62 1.63 11.60 5.38
C PRO A 62 3.15 11.86 5.33
N LEU A 63 3.95 10.87 5.72
CA LEU A 63 5.40 10.98 5.74
C LEU A 63 6.05 10.51 4.43
N VAL A 64 5.44 9.51 3.79
CA VAL A 64 5.96 8.89 2.57
C VAL A 64 4.82 8.25 1.77
N GLN A 65 4.95 8.28 0.46
CA GLN A 65 4.03 7.61 -0.47
C GLN A 65 4.67 6.31 -0.97
N ALA A 66 3.97 5.19 -0.76
CA ALA A 66 4.36 3.91 -1.30
C ALA A 66 3.68 3.70 -2.66
N GLY A 67 4.43 3.87 -3.73
CA GLY A 67 3.96 3.76 -5.12
C GLY A 67 5.04 4.19 -6.09
N ILE A 68 4.76 4.06 -7.39
CA ILE A 68 5.66 4.50 -8.46
C ILE A 68 5.36 5.92 -8.94
N GLU A 69 4.18 6.42 -8.62
CA GLU A 69 3.72 7.76 -8.97
C GLU A 69 3.21 8.48 -7.72
N LYS A 70 3.39 9.80 -7.67
CA LYS A 70 2.87 10.62 -6.58
C LYS A 70 1.35 10.77 -6.69
N GLU A 71 0.72 10.78 -5.53
CA GLU A 71 -0.66 11.27 -5.40
C GLU A 71 -0.68 12.79 -5.68
N PRO A 72 -1.46 13.25 -6.67
CA PRO A 72 -1.49 14.67 -7.05
C PRO A 72 -1.85 15.61 -5.90
N SER A 73 -2.66 15.15 -4.95
CA SER A 73 -3.04 15.91 -3.75
C SER A 73 -1.94 16.01 -2.69
N LEU A 74 -0.84 15.26 -2.86
CA LEU A 74 0.28 15.17 -1.91
C LEU A 74 1.62 15.45 -2.62
N PRO A 75 1.81 16.56 -3.33
CA PRO A 75 2.98 16.80 -4.18
C PRO A 75 4.29 16.87 -3.39
N ASP A 76 4.22 17.34 -2.14
CA ASP A 76 5.40 17.54 -1.28
C ASP A 76 5.81 16.28 -0.50
N VAL A 77 4.95 15.25 -0.46
CA VAL A 77 5.27 13.99 0.22
C VAL A 77 6.16 13.13 -0.69
N PRO A 78 7.34 12.70 -0.22
CA PRO A 78 8.26 11.93 -1.07
C PRO A 78 7.73 10.54 -1.39
N LEU A 79 8.12 10.02 -2.56
CA LEU A 79 7.94 8.60 -2.87
C LEU A 79 8.98 7.76 -2.12
N ILE A 80 8.59 6.56 -1.72
CA ILE A 80 9.47 5.61 -1.01
C ILE A 80 10.77 5.35 -1.80
N ARG A 81 10.71 5.25 -3.13
CA ARG A 81 11.84 4.98 -3.99
C ARG A 81 12.83 6.16 -4.09
N ASP A 82 12.37 7.37 -3.80
CA ASP A 82 13.17 8.60 -3.85
C ASP A 82 13.83 8.92 -2.50
N LEU A 83 13.55 8.13 -1.46
CA LEU A 83 14.14 8.34 -0.14
C LEU A 83 15.64 8.07 -0.16
N PRO A 84 16.43 8.83 0.65
CA PRO A 84 17.85 8.59 0.77
C PRO A 84 18.11 7.22 1.38
N ALA A 85 18.85 6.39 0.64
CA ALA A 85 19.24 5.05 1.07
C ALA A 85 20.63 4.73 0.52
N LYS A 86 21.28 3.73 1.11
CA LYS A 86 22.51 3.19 0.55
C LYS A 86 22.27 2.65 -0.86
N ALA A 87 23.28 2.71 -1.71
CA ALA A 87 23.16 2.25 -3.11
C ALA A 87 22.65 0.80 -3.20
N GLU A 88 23.13 -0.06 -2.31
CA GLU A 88 22.74 -1.47 -2.19
C GLU A 88 21.26 -1.68 -1.78
N ASP A 89 20.63 -0.69 -1.12
CA ASP A 89 19.25 -0.78 -0.63
C ASP A 89 18.23 -0.19 -1.61
N LYS A 90 18.66 0.57 -2.60
CA LYS A 90 17.77 1.15 -3.61
C LYS A 90 16.89 0.13 -4.32
N PRO A 91 17.37 -1.07 -4.69
CA PRO A 91 16.51 -2.12 -5.26
C PRO A 91 15.37 -2.55 -4.33
N LEU A 92 15.54 -2.48 -3.00
CA LEU A 92 14.50 -2.79 -2.03
C LEU A 92 13.41 -1.72 -2.01
N LEU A 93 13.80 -0.43 -2.11
CA LEU A 93 12.85 0.68 -2.19
C LEU A 93 12.01 0.60 -3.48
N GLU A 94 12.65 0.29 -4.61
CA GLU A 94 11.98 0.10 -5.90
C GLU A 94 11.03 -1.11 -5.87
N PHE A 95 11.46 -2.22 -5.29
CA PHE A 95 10.61 -3.41 -5.10
C PHE A 95 9.37 -3.06 -4.28
N MET A 96 9.53 -2.33 -3.17
CA MET A 96 8.44 -1.92 -2.29
C MET A 96 7.48 -0.97 -3.00
N ALA A 97 7.99 -0.01 -3.77
CA ALA A 97 7.18 0.92 -4.56
C ALA A 97 6.31 0.17 -5.57
N ARG A 98 6.89 -0.76 -6.32
CA ARG A 98 6.16 -1.58 -7.31
C ARG A 98 5.12 -2.48 -6.65
N ALA A 99 5.47 -3.16 -5.56
CA ALA A 99 4.55 -4.03 -4.82
C ALA A 99 3.33 -3.25 -4.29
N SER A 100 3.54 -2.00 -3.87
CA SER A 100 2.47 -1.13 -3.37
C SER A 100 1.51 -0.66 -4.47
N THR A 101 1.95 -0.67 -5.72
CA THR A 101 1.15 -0.22 -6.87
C THR A 101 0.09 -1.25 -7.29
N VAL A 102 0.23 -2.52 -6.89
CA VAL A 102 -0.72 -3.58 -7.27
C VAL A 102 -2.15 -3.30 -6.77
N GLY A 103 -2.28 -2.64 -5.64
CA GLY A 103 -3.59 -2.22 -5.11
C GLY A 103 -4.49 -3.40 -4.70
N ARG A 104 -5.72 -3.41 -5.22
CA ARG A 104 -6.76 -4.43 -4.97
C ARG A 104 -7.15 -5.13 -6.26
N PRO A 105 -6.35 -6.06 -6.77
CA PRO A 105 -6.62 -6.73 -8.04
C PRO A 105 -7.76 -7.74 -7.91
N LEU A 106 -8.55 -7.87 -8.95
CA LEU A 106 -9.39 -9.04 -9.17
C LEU A 106 -8.52 -10.13 -9.82
N SER A 107 -8.51 -11.31 -9.23
CA SER A 107 -7.69 -12.44 -9.70
C SER A 107 -8.51 -13.71 -9.81
N THR A 108 -8.06 -14.60 -10.69
CA THR A 108 -8.59 -15.96 -10.85
C THR A 108 -7.60 -16.98 -10.28
N THR A 109 -8.07 -18.21 -10.07
CA THR A 109 -7.20 -19.36 -9.77
C THR A 109 -6.31 -19.69 -10.97
N PRO A 110 -5.17 -20.37 -10.76
CA PRO A 110 -4.38 -20.93 -11.84
C PRO A 110 -5.18 -21.89 -12.72
N GLY A 111 -4.84 -21.95 -14.01
CA GLY A 111 -5.46 -22.90 -14.95
C GLY A 111 -6.80 -22.50 -15.54
N VAL A 112 -7.29 -21.28 -15.27
CA VAL A 112 -8.50 -20.77 -15.95
C VAL A 112 -8.20 -20.61 -17.46
N PRO A 113 -9.05 -21.11 -18.38
CA PRO A 113 -8.89 -20.97 -19.82
C PRO A 113 -8.73 -19.52 -20.27
N ALA A 114 -7.87 -19.30 -21.27
CA ALA A 114 -7.49 -17.94 -21.70
C ALA A 114 -8.68 -17.11 -22.21
N ASP A 115 -9.65 -17.75 -22.88
CA ASP A 115 -10.89 -17.13 -23.36
C ASP A 115 -11.74 -16.60 -22.19
N ARG A 116 -11.81 -17.35 -21.08
CA ARG A 116 -12.52 -16.91 -19.87
C ARG A 116 -11.81 -15.75 -19.17
N VAL A 117 -10.48 -15.77 -19.11
CA VAL A 117 -9.70 -14.64 -18.59
C VAL A 117 -9.91 -13.40 -19.48
N ALA A 118 -9.95 -13.57 -20.81
CA ALA A 118 -10.22 -12.48 -21.74
C ALA A 118 -11.63 -11.89 -21.53
N ALA A 119 -12.65 -12.75 -21.35
CA ALA A 119 -14.00 -12.32 -21.06
C ALA A 119 -14.12 -11.53 -19.75
N LEU A 120 -13.47 -12.00 -18.67
CA LEU A 120 -13.45 -11.30 -17.39
C LEU A 120 -12.74 -9.95 -17.48
N ARG A 121 -11.63 -9.86 -18.22
CA ARG A 121 -10.94 -8.59 -18.47
C ARG A 121 -11.80 -7.61 -19.27
N ALA A 122 -12.53 -8.10 -20.27
CA ALA A 122 -13.44 -7.28 -21.06
C ALA A 122 -14.62 -6.78 -20.20
N ALA A 123 -15.20 -7.64 -19.38
CA ALA A 123 -16.28 -7.28 -18.46
C ALA A 123 -15.81 -6.21 -17.44
N PHE A 124 -14.64 -6.39 -16.82
CA PHE A 124 -14.05 -5.40 -15.93
C PHE A 124 -13.85 -4.05 -16.65
N ALA A 125 -13.26 -4.08 -17.86
CA ALA A 125 -13.01 -2.86 -18.65
C ALA A 125 -14.30 -2.15 -19.08
N ALA A 126 -15.41 -2.86 -19.24
CA ALA A 126 -16.74 -2.29 -19.49
C ALA A 126 -17.30 -1.67 -18.20
N THR A 127 -17.27 -2.40 -17.09
CA THR A 127 -17.82 -1.97 -15.79
C THR A 127 -17.21 -0.65 -15.31
N ILE A 128 -15.89 -0.50 -15.40
CA ILE A 128 -15.21 0.74 -14.95
C ILE A 128 -15.51 1.98 -15.83
N LYS A 129 -16.16 1.78 -16.97
CA LYS A 129 -16.62 2.85 -17.88
C LYS A 129 -18.13 3.06 -17.83
N ASP A 130 -18.83 2.20 -17.11
CA ASP A 130 -20.28 2.29 -16.98
C ASP A 130 -20.67 3.52 -16.14
N PRO A 131 -21.54 4.41 -16.68
CA PRO A 131 -21.92 5.63 -15.95
C PRO A 131 -22.64 5.36 -14.63
N GLU A 132 -23.45 4.29 -14.54
CA GLU A 132 -24.17 3.94 -13.31
C GLU A 132 -23.18 3.46 -12.24
N PHE A 133 -22.20 2.63 -12.63
CA PHE A 133 -21.13 2.20 -11.74
C PHE A 133 -20.28 3.38 -11.23
N ILE A 134 -19.90 4.31 -12.12
CA ILE A 134 -19.11 5.51 -11.76
C ILE A 134 -19.91 6.39 -10.79
N ALA A 135 -21.20 6.61 -11.06
CA ALA A 135 -22.06 7.41 -10.19
C ALA A 135 -22.24 6.76 -8.81
N ALA A 136 -22.45 5.45 -8.74
CA ALA A 136 -22.57 4.71 -7.50
C ALA A 136 -21.25 4.76 -6.69
N ALA A 137 -20.09 4.58 -7.33
CA ALA A 137 -18.80 4.70 -6.69
C ALA A 137 -18.57 6.10 -6.11
N ALA A 138 -18.93 7.14 -6.84
CA ALA A 138 -18.83 8.53 -6.38
C ALA A 138 -19.74 8.83 -5.17
N GLN A 139 -20.96 8.26 -5.13
CA GLN A 139 -21.86 8.39 -3.97
C GLN A 139 -21.26 7.75 -2.71
N GLU A 140 -20.52 6.66 -2.85
CA GLU A 140 -19.80 5.98 -1.76
C GLU A 140 -18.44 6.63 -1.45
N GLY A 141 -18.08 7.75 -2.10
CA GLY A 141 -16.77 8.39 -1.93
C GLY A 141 -15.60 7.56 -2.44
N LEU A 142 -15.85 6.61 -3.34
CA LEU A 142 -14.82 5.73 -3.90
C LEU A 142 -14.22 6.34 -5.16
N GLU A 143 -12.92 6.47 -5.19
CA GLU A 143 -12.19 6.89 -6.37
C GLU A 143 -11.88 5.69 -7.27
N ILE A 144 -12.21 5.80 -8.55
CA ILE A 144 -11.96 4.77 -9.56
C ILE A 144 -10.68 5.10 -10.32
N ARG A 145 -9.56 4.44 -9.96
CA ARG A 145 -8.27 4.50 -10.66
C ARG A 145 -7.91 3.10 -11.19
N PRO A 146 -8.50 2.68 -12.31
CA PRO A 146 -8.32 1.33 -12.79
C PRO A 146 -6.95 1.12 -13.42
N GLN A 147 -6.40 -0.07 -13.21
CA GLN A 147 -5.26 -0.57 -13.98
C GLN A 147 -5.67 -1.79 -14.79
N SER A 148 -5.08 -1.95 -15.98
CA SER A 148 -5.37 -3.11 -16.81
C SER A 148 -4.80 -4.40 -16.18
N GLY A 149 -5.46 -5.55 -16.42
CA GLY A 149 -4.93 -6.82 -16.00
C GLY A 149 -3.55 -7.14 -16.60
N ALA A 150 -3.24 -6.61 -17.79
CA ALA A 150 -1.91 -6.75 -18.40
C ALA A 150 -0.84 -5.95 -17.61
N THR A 151 -1.16 -4.74 -17.20
CA THR A 151 -0.27 -3.89 -16.38
C THR A 151 0.03 -4.56 -15.03
N ILE A 152 -1.02 -5.01 -14.33
CA ILE A 152 -0.85 -5.70 -13.04
C ILE A 152 -0.06 -6.99 -13.21
N GLN A 153 -0.33 -7.77 -14.25
CA GLN A 153 0.43 -8.99 -14.54
C GLN A 153 1.92 -8.69 -14.76
N ALA A 154 2.25 -7.65 -15.52
CA ALA A 154 3.63 -7.25 -15.75
C ALA A 154 4.35 -6.83 -14.47
N ILE A 155 3.67 -6.08 -13.59
CA ILE A 155 4.22 -5.70 -12.28
C ILE A 155 4.50 -6.94 -11.43
N ILE A 156 3.53 -7.85 -11.31
CA ILE A 156 3.68 -9.07 -10.51
C ILE A 156 4.80 -9.95 -11.07
N THR A 157 4.84 -10.16 -12.39
CA THR A 157 5.92 -10.92 -13.04
C THR A 157 7.28 -10.30 -12.73
N GLY A 158 7.41 -8.98 -12.89
CA GLY A 158 8.66 -8.28 -12.57
C GLY A 158 9.09 -8.38 -11.11
N LEU A 159 8.14 -8.46 -10.16
CA LEU A 159 8.45 -8.71 -8.75
C LEU A 159 8.91 -10.17 -8.51
N LEU A 160 8.31 -11.14 -9.17
CA LEU A 160 8.68 -12.55 -9.07
C LEU A 160 10.05 -12.82 -9.71
N ASP A 161 10.35 -12.13 -10.80
CA ASP A 161 11.62 -12.24 -11.57
C ASP A 161 12.73 -11.36 -10.98
N ALA A 162 12.46 -10.61 -9.90
CA ALA A 162 13.49 -9.83 -9.22
C ALA A 162 14.67 -10.73 -8.80
N PRO A 163 15.92 -10.23 -8.80
CA PRO A 163 17.10 -10.98 -8.39
C PRO A 163 16.87 -11.69 -7.04
N GLN A 164 17.41 -12.90 -6.90
CA GLN A 164 17.17 -13.72 -5.73
C GLN A 164 17.62 -13.03 -4.44
N ASP A 165 18.78 -12.37 -4.49
CA ASP A 165 19.31 -11.60 -3.35
C ASP A 165 18.36 -10.48 -2.92
N VAL A 166 17.74 -9.76 -3.86
CA VAL A 166 16.73 -8.71 -3.58
C VAL A 166 15.52 -9.33 -2.89
N ARG A 167 15.02 -10.45 -3.38
CA ARG A 167 13.86 -11.14 -2.79
C ARG A 167 14.15 -11.64 -1.37
N GLU A 168 15.32 -12.22 -1.14
CA GLU A 168 15.73 -12.69 0.20
C GLU A 168 15.93 -11.51 1.16
N ARG A 169 16.58 -10.45 0.71
CA ARG A 169 16.74 -9.23 1.50
C ARG A 169 15.39 -8.57 1.83
N MET A 170 14.43 -8.58 0.90
CA MET A 170 13.06 -8.10 1.16
C MET A 170 12.36 -8.90 2.25
N LYS A 171 12.49 -10.23 2.26
CA LYS A 171 11.94 -11.07 3.34
C LYS A 171 12.48 -10.63 4.70
N VAL A 172 13.78 -10.40 4.80
CA VAL A 172 14.41 -9.93 6.05
C VAL A 172 13.98 -8.51 6.38
N ALA A 173 13.96 -7.61 5.40
CA ALA A 173 13.61 -6.21 5.59
C ALA A 173 12.17 -6.01 6.11
N LEU A 174 11.27 -6.92 5.81
CA LEU A 174 9.87 -6.87 6.24
C LEU A 174 9.65 -7.46 7.64
N GLN A 175 10.64 -8.10 8.25
CA GLN A 175 10.50 -8.67 9.60
C GLN A 175 10.80 -7.59 10.64
N PRO A 176 9.92 -7.36 11.62
CA PRO A 176 10.25 -6.53 12.75
C PRO A 176 11.34 -7.18 13.59
N LYS A 177 12.23 -6.39 14.13
CA LYS A 177 13.16 -6.84 15.17
C LYS A 177 12.47 -6.73 16.53
N ASP A 178 12.77 -7.64 17.45
CA ASP A 178 12.15 -7.68 18.79
C ASP A 178 12.31 -6.35 19.53
N GLU A 179 13.46 -5.69 19.39
CA GLU A 179 13.74 -4.36 19.99
C GLU A 179 12.78 -3.24 19.54
N HIS A 180 12.07 -3.45 18.41
CA HIS A 180 11.12 -2.49 17.85
C HIS A 180 9.66 -2.87 18.13
N VAL A 181 9.41 -4.05 18.66
CA VAL A 181 8.06 -4.54 18.96
C VAL A 181 7.64 -4.09 20.35
N VAL A 182 6.44 -3.55 20.45
CA VAL A 182 5.83 -3.16 21.73
C VAL A 182 4.55 -3.96 21.89
N ASP A 183 4.31 -4.47 23.11
CA ASP A 183 3.06 -5.15 23.41
C ASP A 183 1.87 -4.22 23.15
N GLY A 184 0.98 -4.68 22.30
CA GLY A 184 -0.28 -3.99 22.05
C GLY A 184 -1.25 -4.10 23.23
N PRO A 185 -2.41 -3.43 23.13
CA PRO A 185 -3.42 -3.50 24.17
C PRO A 185 -3.82 -4.96 24.40
N ARG A 186 -3.66 -5.43 25.63
CA ARG A 186 -4.17 -6.75 26.05
C ARG A 186 -5.69 -6.71 25.98
N ARG A 187 -6.28 -7.65 25.27
CA ARG A 187 -7.74 -7.80 25.17
C ARG A 187 -8.36 -8.13 26.52
#